data_317c1d81bbdae0a9511b6c208705bf34
#
_entry.id   317c1d81bbdae0a9511b6c208705bf34
#
_cell.length_a   1.000
_cell.length_b   1.000
_cell.length_c   1.000
_cell.angle_alpha   90.00
_cell.angle_beta   90.00
_cell.angle_gamma   90.00
#
_symmetry.space_group_name_H-M   'P 1'
#
loop_
_entity.id
_entity.type
_entity.pdbx_description
1 polymer ?
#
loop_
_entity_poly.entity_id
_entity_poly.type
_entity_poly.pdbx_seq_one_letter_code
_entity_poly.pdbx_strand_id
1 'polypeptide(L)'
;MNFSIEEWGKISERFVEMFQGLGSIETSEEMLQFASIEPYVATGISLSRQGKMAANMPLHNLDSTFNRVQFDNSLESLTLIGETFSYTYRIPTELLERKSA
;
A
#
# COMPACT_ATOMS: atom_id res chain seq x y z
N MET A 1 7.18 7.70 -8.63
CA MET A 1 6.90 8.63 -7.52
C MET A 1 7.48 8.05 -6.24
N ASN A 2 8.31 8.81 -5.59
CA ASN A 2 9.12 8.34 -4.46
C ASN A 2 9.02 9.36 -3.33
N PHE A 3 8.55 8.93 -2.16
CA PHE A 3 8.29 9.81 -1.03
C PHE A 3 8.99 9.31 0.22
N SER A 4 9.57 10.23 1.00
CA SER A 4 10.02 9.95 2.35
C SER A 4 8.80 9.74 3.24
N ILE A 5 8.94 8.94 4.31
CA ILE A 5 7.86 8.72 5.28
C ILE A 5 7.38 10.05 5.89
N GLU A 6 8.24 11.06 5.92
CA GLU A 6 7.87 12.38 6.41
C GLU A 6 6.85 13.10 5.52
N GLU A 7 6.72 12.65 4.28
CA GLU A 7 5.75 13.20 3.33
C GLU A 7 4.44 12.42 3.39
N TRP A 8 3.96 12.15 4.59
CA TRP A 8 2.78 11.30 4.83
C TRP A 8 1.54 11.77 4.08
N GLY A 9 1.32 13.09 4.00
CA GLY A 9 0.19 13.62 3.26
C GLY A 9 0.22 13.24 1.78
N LYS A 10 1.39 13.30 1.17
CA LYS A 10 1.54 12.91 -0.24
C LYS A 10 1.39 11.40 -0.43
N ILE A 11 1.92 10.63 0.51
CA ILE A 11 1.76 9.18 0.50
C ILE A 11 0.28 8.83 0.60
N SER A 12 -0.47 9.49 1.49
CA SER A 12 -1.89 9.27 1.65
C SER A 12 -2.66 9.54 0.36
N GLU A 13 -2.37 10.64 -0.31
CA GLU A 13 -3.03 10.99 -1.56
C GLU A 13 -2.81 9.93 -2.64
N ARG A 14 -1.58 9.46 -2.80
CA ARG A 14 -1.27 8.44 -3.81
C ARG A 14 -1.87 7.09 -3.44
N PHE A 15 -1.90 6.77 -2.15
CA PHE A 15 -2.50 5.53 -1.67
C PHE A 15 -3.99 5.49 -2.01
N VAL A 16 -4.73 6.55 -1.73
CA VAL A 16 -6.15 6.63 -2.04
C VAL A 16 -6.36 6.53 -3.55
N GLU A 17 -5.58 7.26 -4.33
CA GLU A 17 -5.67 7.25 -5.78
C GLU A 17 -5.41 5.85 -6.35
N MET A 18 -4.42 5.14 -5.79
CA MET A 18 -4.05 3.80 -6.22
C MET A 18 -5.17 2.79 -6.01
N PHE A 19 -5.85 2.85 -4.87
CA PHE A 19 -6.83 1.85 -4.49
C PHE A 19 -8.28 2.27 -4.69
N GLN A 20 -8.52 3.48 -5.18
CA GLN A 20 -9.87 4.00 -5.35
C GLN A 20 -10.71 3.09 -6.24
N GLY A 21 -11.89 2.73 -5.77
CA GLY A 21 -12.82 1.87 -6.51
C GLY A 21 -12.52 0.37 -6.40
N LEU A 22 -11.47 -0.02 -5.69
CA LEU A 22 -11.06 -1.42 -5.62
C LEU A 22 -11.49 -2.12 -4.33
N GLY A 23 -11.87 -1.36 -3.31
CA GLY A 23 -12.27 -1.94 -2.04
C GLY A 23 -12.43 -0.87 -0.98
N SER A 24 -12.28 -1.28 0.28
CA SER A 24 -12.40 -0.40 1.43
C SER A 24 -11.06 0.30 1.70
N ILE A 25 -11.08 1.61 1.83
CA ILE A 25 -9.90 2.41 2.14
C ILE A 25 -10.16 3.18 3.42
N GLU A 26 -9.25 3.07 4.37
CA GLU A 26 -9.31 3.87 5.59
C GLU A 26 -8.02 4.68 5.69
N THR A 27 -8.17 5.97 5.99
CA THR A 27 -7.02 6.86 6.14
C THR A 27 -7.13 7.64 7.43
N SER A 28 -5.99 7.87 8.06
CA SER A 28 -5.89 8.73 9.23
C SER A 28 -4.50 9.37 9.24
N GLU A 29 -4.26 10.21 10.24
CA GLU A 29 -2.93 10.82 10.40
C GLU A 29 -1.86 9.79 10.72
N GLU A 30 -2.25 8.61 11.19
CA GLU A 30 -1.32 7.58 11.66
C GLU A 30 -1.30 6.33 10.79
N MET A 31 -2.36 6.06 10.04
CA MET A 31 -2.47 4.81 9.27
C MET A 31 -3.17 4.98 7.94
N LEU A 32 -2.76 4.16 6.99
CA LEU A 32 -3.44 3.96 5.71
C LEU A 32 -3.74 2.47 5.59
N GLN A 33 -4.96 2.13 5.19
CA GLN A 33 -5.36 0.74 5.08
C GLN A 33 -6.24 0.54 3.86
N PHE A 34 -5.97 -0.54 3.13
CA PHE A 34 -6.80 -1.00 2.03
C PHE A 34 -7.15 -2.46 2.24
N ALA A 35 -8.40 -2.82 1.97
CA ALA A 35 -8.84 -4.21 1.96
C ALA A 35 -9.82 -4.43 0.82
N SER A 36 -9.62 -5.49 0.06
CA SER A 36 -10.54 -5.85 -1.01
C SER A 36 -11.89 -6.30 -0.43
N ILE A 37 -12.93 -6.26 -1.27
CA ILE A 37 -14.29 -6.63 -0.90
C ILE A 37 -14.68 -7.90 -1.65
N GLU A 38 -15.33 -8.85 -0.97
CA GLU A 38 -15.87 -10.04 -1.62
C GLU A 38 -16.83 -9.62 -2.75
N PRO A 39 -16.92 -10.40 -3.84
CA PRO A 39 -16.32 -11.71 -4.06
C PRO A 39 -14.92 -11.69 -4.68
N TYR A 40 -14.25 -10.56 -4.68
CA TYR A 40 -12.94 -10.43 -5.29
C TYR A 40 -11.87 -11.10 -4.44
N VAL A 41 -10.71 -11.36 -5.06
CA VAL A 41 -9.59 -12.00 -4.38
C VAL A 41 -9.24 -11.24 -3.10
N ALA A 42 -9.06 -11.97 -2.00
CA ALA A 42 -8.74 -11.36 -0.72
C ALA A 42 -7.31 -10.81 -0.73
N THR A 43 -7.18 -9.51 -0.57
CA THR A 43 -5.89 -8.84 -0.51
C THR A 43 -6.04 -7.55 0.30
N GLY A 44 -4.93 -7.05 0.79
CA GLY A 44 -4.93 -5.81 1.54
C GLY A 44 -3.54 -5.44 2.02
N ILE A 45 -3.40 -4.20 2.42
CA ILE A 45 -2.14 -3.68 2.95
C ILE A 45 -2.45 -2.53 3.89
N SER A 46 -1.71 -2.44 4.97
CA SER A 46 -1.78 -1.29 5.86
C SER A 46 -0.38 -0.75 6.12
N LEU A 47 -0.30 0.57 6.20
CA LEU A 47 0.94 1.30 6.46
C LEU A 47 0.74 2.21 7.65
N SER A 48 1.74 2.33 8.51
CA SER A 48 1.69 3.28 9.60
C SER A 48 2.71 4.40 9.37
N ARG A 49 2.43 5.54 9.93
CA ARG A 49 3.32 6.69 9.84
C ARG A 49 4.66 6.45 10.53
N GLN A 50 4.71 5.49 11.45
CA GLN A 50 5.95 5.08 12.09
C GLN A 50 6.79 4.13 11.25
N GLY A 51 6.33 3.80 10.03
CA GLY A 51 7.09 2.96 9.12
C GLY A 51 6.83 1.47 9.27
N LYS A 52 5.73 1.09 9.89
CA LYS A 52 5.35 -0.32 10.02
C LYS A 52 4.32 -0.69 8.97
N MET A 53 4.33 -1.95 8.57
CA MET A 53 3.41 -2.43 7.55
C MET A 53 2.81 -3.78 7.94
N ALA A 54 1.61 -4.05 7.43
CA ALA A 54 1.01 -5.37 7.45
C ALA A 54 0.37 -5.59 6.09
N ALA A 55 0.52 -6.79 5.55
CA ALA A 55 -0.11 -7.15 4.29
C ALA A 55 -0.85 -8.47 4.48
N ASN A 56 -1.82 -8.73 3.61
CA ASN A 56 -2.64 -9.94 3.68
C ASN A 56 -1.89 -11.17 3.15
N MET A 57 -0.61 -11.24 3.48
CA MET A 57 0.25 -12.38 3.18
C MET A 57 1.06 -12.66 4.44
N PRO A 58 1.38 -13.93 4.70
CA PRO A 58 2.19 -14.25 5.88
C PRO A 58 3.58 -13.66 5.72
N LEU A 59 3.76 -12.48 6.29
CA LEU A 59 5.07 -11.83 6.36
C LEU A 59 5.68 -12.23 7.69
N HIS A 60 6.66 -13.11 7.62
CA HIS A 60 7.36 -13.55 8.82
C HIS A 60 8.47 -12.58 9.17
N ASN A 61 8.43 -12.05 10.40
CA ASN A 61 9.55 -11.34 11.00
C ASN A 61 10.01 -10.07 10.32
N LEU A 62 9.07 -9.19 9.95
CA LEU A 62 9.44 -7.86 9.53
C LEU A 62 9.51 -6.96 10.78
N ASP A 63 10.61 -7.09 11.52
CA ASP A 63 10.89 -6.22 12.65
C ASP A 63 11.44 -4.87 12.18
N SER A 64 11.72 -4.75 10.89
CA SER A 64 12.28 -3.54 10.31
C SER A 64 11.19 -2.57 9.91
N THR A 65 11.52 -1.28 9.97
CA THR A 65 10.62 -0.23 9.54
C THR A 65 11.04 0.28 8.16
N PHE A 66 10.06 0.74 7.38
CA PHE A 66 10.35 1.42 6.13
C PHE A 66 10.41 2.93 6.38
N ASN A 67 11.17 3.63 5.55
CA ASN A 67 11.28 5.08 5.64
C ASN A 67 10.99 5.76 4.31
N ARG A 68 10.63 4.99 3.29
CA ARG A 68 10.38 5.52 1.95
C ARG A 68 9.31 4.68 1.28
N VAL A 69 8.45 5.34 0.52
CA VAL A 69 7.38 4.67 -0.24
C VAL A 69 7.50 5.08 -1.70
N GLN A 70 7.55 4.11 -2.58
CA GLN A 70 7.66 4.34 -4.01
C GLN A 70 6.44 3.76 -4.70
N PHE A 71 5.74 4.61 -5.47
CA PHE A 71 4.61 4.17 -6.30
C PHE A 71 5.07 4.09 -7.75
N ASP A 72 4.60 3.10 -8.50
CA ASP A 72 4.89 3.05 -9.92
C ASP A 72 4.03 4.08 -10.66
N ASN A 73 4.40 4.39 -11.90
CA ASN A 73 3.76 5.46 -12.66
C ASN A 73 2.30 5.15 -13.00
N SER A 74 1.95 3.88 -13.10
CA SER A 74 0.57 3.48 -13.40
C SER A 74 -0.24 3.20 -12.12
N LEU A 75 0.35 3.36 -10.95
CA LEU A 75 -0.28 3.11 -9.65
C LEU A 75 -0.82 1.68 -9.53
N GLU A 76 -0.06 0.71 -10.03
CA GLU A 76 -0.41 -0.69 -9.94
C GLU A 76 0.38 -1.42 -8.85
N SER A 77 1.44 -0.80 -8.35
CA SER A 77 2.24 -1.36 -7.27
C SER A 77 2.84 -0.25 -6.43
N LEU A 78 3.18 -0.59 -5.20
CA LEU A 78 3.95 0.29 -4.34
C LEU A 78 5.08 -0.52 -3.68
N THR A 79 6.19 0.13 -3.42
CA THR A 79 7.34 -0.50 -2.79
C THR A 79 7.68 0.27 -1.51
N LEU A 80 7.78 -0.48 -0.42
CA LEU A 80 8.22 0.05 0.87
C LEU A 80 9.69 -0.23 1.00
N ILE A 81 10.47 0.80 1.30
CA ILE A 81 11.93 0.69 1.35
C ILE A 81 12.41 1.07 2.75
N GLY A 82 13.12 0.16 3.39
CA GLY A 82 13.78 0.40 4.67
C GLY A 82 15.29 0.24 4.51
N GLU A 83 16.03 0.35 5.61
CA GLU A 83 17.48 0.21 5.58
C GLU A 83 17.92 -1.21 5.23
N THR A 84 17.15 -2.20 5.64
CA THR A 84 17.55 -3.60 5.52
C THR A 84 16.61 -4.43 4.66
N PHE A 85 15.53 -3.81 4.13
CA PHE A 85 14.57 -4.58 3.34
C PHE A 85 13.86 -3.69 2.34
N SER A 86 13.21 -4.34 1.37
CA SER A 86 12.20 -3.70 0.53
C SER A 86 11.08 -4.69 0.32
N TYR A 87 9.86 -4.18 0.19
CA TYR A 87 8.69 -5.00 -0.05
C TYR A 87 7.82 -4.33 -1.09
N THR A 88 7.44 -5.06 -2.13
CA THR A 88 6.56 -4.54 -3.18
C THR A 88 5.20 -5.19 -3.07
N TYR A 89 4.17 -4.36 -2.92
CA TYR A 89 2.78 -4.79 -3.02
C TYR A 89 2.30 -4.48 -4.43
N ARG A 90 1.77 -5.51 -5.10
CA ARG A 90 1.22 -5.35 -6.45
C ARG A 90 -0.27 -5.66 -6.40
N ILE A 91 -1.07 -4.78 -7.00
CA ILE A 91 -2.50 -5.00 -7.08
C ILE A 91 -2.75 -6.26 -7.91
N PRO A 92 -3.52 -7.25 -7.39
CA PRO A 92 -3.83 -8.45 -8.16
C PRO A 92 -4.52 -8.13 -9.49
N THR A 93 -4.24 -8.93 -10.50
CA THR A 93 -4.76 -8.72 -11.86
C THR A 93 -6.28 -8.57 -11.88
N GLU A 94 -6.99 -9.36 -11.08
CA GLU A 94 -8.44 -9.30 -10.98
C GLU A 94 -8.93 -7.90 -10.63
N LEU A 95 -8.26 -7.25 -9.68
CA LEU A 95 -8.63 -5.89 -9.28
C LEU A 95 -8.17 -4.85 -10.29
N LEU A 96 -7.05 -5.09 -10.98
CA LEU A 96 -6.59 -4.20 -12.02
C LEU A 96 -7.58 -4.14 -13.18
N GLU A 97 -8.24 -5.24 -13.48
CA GLU A 97 -9.27 -5.27 -14.52
C GLU A 97 -10.46 -4.38 -14.15
N ARG A 98 -10.83 -4.33 -12.88
CA ARG A 98 -11.86 -3.41 -12.41
C ARG A 98 -11.44 -1.96 -12.56
N LYS A 99 -10.17 -1.68 -12.30
CA LYS A 99 -9.64 -0.32 -12.37
C LYS A 99 -9.64 0.21 -13.80
N SER A 100 -9.52 -0.67 -14.78
CA SER A 100 -9.50 -0.32 -16.19
C SER A 100 -10.89 -0.18 -16.81
N ALA A 101 -11.91 -0.64 -16.13
CA ALA A 101 -13.28 -0.67 -16.65
C ALA A 101 -13.93 0.71 -16.62
#